data_85f67a207765f88615fa6c5842baf1e1
#
_entry.id   85f67a207765f88615fa6c5842baf1e1
#
_cell.length_a   1.000
_cell.length_b   1.000
_cell.length_c   1.000
_cell.angle_alpha   90.00
_cell.angle_beta   90.00
_cell.angle_gamma   90.00
#
_symmetry.space_group_name_H-M   'P 1'
#
loop_
_entity.id
_entity.type
_entity.pdbx_description
1 polymer ?
#
loop_
_entity_poly.entity_id
_entity_poly.type
_entity_poly.pdbx_seq_one_letter_code
_entity_poly.pdbx_strand_id
1 'polypeptide(L)'
;MGLFKDWGVTNLDLRRKVTRKLRKKKLKKRAEPADYTGRKYEDYLDFIKSNPCSPTTEMDTVYNHQEGPYIQTFIFENTGLMIGLLKQYKTAEEMSNSLNYFQDILPDEMFKKLFGLLLTDRGSEFAKPNLFEINHETGEIRSKIFYCDAQMASQKPHVENNHIFIRDIIQKIEKDKVTLQPYLLQ
;
A
#
# COMPACT_ATOMS: atom_id res chain seq x y z
N MET A 1 23.65 26.35 2.29
CA MET A 1 22.77 27.54 2.36
C MET A 1 21.35 27.09 2.02
N GLY A 2 20.34 27.41 2.85
CA GLY A 2 18.94 27.01 2.57
C GLY A 2 18.29 27.99 1.60
N LEU A 3 17.57 27.48 0.62
CA LEU A 3 16.86 28.21 -0.44
C LEU A 3 15.83 29.25 0.08
N PHE A 4 15.42 29.17 1.36
CA PHE A 4 14.34 29.99 1.92
C PHE A 4 14.80 30.82 3.13
N LYS A 5 16.10 31.12 3.23
CA LYS A 5 16.68 31.86 4.36
C LYS A 5 16.10 33.28 4.48
N ASP A 6 15.83 33.91 3.35
CA ASP A 6 15.29 35.27 3.27
C ASP A 6 13.82 35.38 3.74
N TRP A 7 13.15 34.24 3.88
CA TRP A 7 11.75 34.12 4.34
C TRP A 7 11.67 33.72 5.81
N GLY A 8 12.81 33.66 6.52
CA GLY A 8 12.87 33.22 7.91
C GLY A 8 12.64 31.73 8.12
N VAL A 9 12.47 30.95 7.04
CA VAL A 9 12.26 29.50 7.11
C VAL A 9 13.59 28.80 7.21
N THR A 10 13.79 28.09 8.31
CA THR A 10 14.98 27.29 8.58
C THR A 10 14.74 25.82 8.29
N ASN A 11 15.82 25.05 8.28
CA ASN A 11 15.72 23.60 8.18
C ASN A 11 14.98 22.96 9.38
N LEU A 12 14.84 23.66 10.49
CA LEU A 12 14.10 23.20 11.66
C LEU A 12 12.60 23.29 11.47
N ASP A 13 12.15 24.19 10.59
CA ASP A 13 10.73 24.37 10.25
C ASP A 13 10.25 23.32 9.25
N LEU A 14 11.19 22.59 8.62
CA LEU A 14 10.85 21.52 7.68
C LEU A 14 10.37 20.28 8.42
N ARG A 15 9.16 19.85 8.09
CA ARG A 15 8.55 18.62 8.59
C ARG A 15 9.55 17.46 8.52
N ARG A 16 9.87 16.81 9.64
CA ARG A 16 10.74 15.63 9.78
C ARG A 16 12.26 15.81 9.65
N LYS A 17 12.82 16.99 9.50
CA LYS A 17 14.28 17.09 9.46
C LYS A 17 14.93 16.75 10.80
N VAL A 18 14.33 17.18 11.90
CA VAL A 18 14.82 16.93 13.26
C VAL A 18 14.78 15.45 13.63
N THR A 19 13.84 14.69 13.07
CA THR A 19 13.65 13.25 13.36
C THR A 19 14.35 12.33 12.36
N ARG A 20 14.95 12.87 11.29
CA ARG A 20 15.58 12.08 10.23
C ARG A 20 16.92 11.52 10.70
N LYS A 21 16.91 10.25 11.12
CA LYS A 21 18.14 9.52 11.45
C LYS A 21 18.82 9.02 10.16
N LEU A 22 20.12 9.27 10.01
CA LEU A 22 20.90 8.68 8.92
C LEU A 22 20.94 7.16 9.08
N ARG A 23 20.55 6.43 8.04
CA ARG A 23 20.63 4.97 8.05
C ARG A 23 22.11 4.53 8.05
N LYS A 24 22.56 3.90 9.15
CA LYS A 24 23.95 3.45 9.32
C LYS A 24 24.24 2.06 8.71
N LYS A 25 23.24 1.29 8.29
CA LYS A 25 23.45 -0.08 7.76
C LYS A 25 22.71 -0.27 6.44
N LYS A 26 23.39 -0.86 5.45
CA LYS A 26 22.76 -1.40 4.25
C LYS A 26 21.84 -2.56 4.67
N LEU A 27 20.57 -2.47 4.32
CA LEU A 27 19.62 -3.56 4.53
C LEU A 27 20.08 -4.76 3.68
N LYS A 28 20.19 -5.94 4.29
CA LYS A 28 20.41 -7.18 3.54
C LYS A 28 19.21 -7.39 2.60
N LYS A 29 19.49 -7.67 1.32
CA LYS A 29 18.45 -8.11 0.38
C LYS A 29 17.82 -9.37 0.96
N ARG A 30 16.47 -9.37 1.12
CA ARG A 30 15.74 -10.60 1.42
C ARG A 30 15.78 -11.51 0.19
N ALA A 31 15.88 -12.82 0.41
CA ALA A 31 15.71 -13.79 -0.66
C ALA A 31 14.32 -13.58 -1.30
N GLU A 32 14.26 -13.61 -2.62
CA GLU A 32 13.00 -13.51 -3.33
C GLU A 32 12.23 -14.83 -3.16
N PRO A 33 10.97 -14.80 -2.71
CA PRO A 33 10.11 -15.96 -2.78
C PRO A 33 9.93 -16.40 -4.24
N ALA A 34 9.77 -17.69 -4.49
CA ALA A 34 9.67 -18.27 -5.82
C ALA A 34 8.48 -17.78 -6.68
N ASP A 35 7.48 -17.17 -6.05
CA ASP A 35 6.18 -16.85 -6.67
C ASP A 35 6.09 -15.50 -7.42
N TYR A 36 7.18 -14.73 -7.56
CA TYR A 36 7.15 -13.47 -8.32
C TYR A 36 7.40 -13.64 -9.82
N THR A 37 7.44 -14.87 -10.33
CA THR A 37 7.61 -15.15 -11.75
C THR A 37 6.41 -14.59 -12.55
N GLY A 38 6.68 -13.76 -13.55
CA GLY A 38 5.65 -13.10 -14.35
C GLY A 38 4.86 -12.00 -13.61
N ARG A 39 5.35 -11.57 -12.42
CA ARG A 39 4.71 -10.55 -11.58
C ARG A 39 5.68 -9.46 -11.11
N LYS A 40 6.86 -9.37 -11.70
CA LYS A 40 7.85 -8.33 -11.39
C LYS A 40 7.41 -6.98 -11.94
N TYR A 41 8.08 -5.92 -11.52
CA TYR A 41 7.81 -4.58 -12.01
C TYR A 41 8.03 -4.43 -13.52
N GLU A 42 9.00 -5.15 -14.09
CA GLU A 42 9.21 -5.21 -15.54
C GLU A 42 7.99 -5.81 -16.26
N ASP A 43 7.44 -6.92 -15.73
CA ASP A 43 6.23 -7.55 -16.26
C ASP A 43 5.01 -6.62 -16.15
N TYR A 44 4.94 -5.81 -15.08
CA TYR A 44 3.93 -4.76 -14.93
C TYR A 44 4.03 -3.71 -16.03
N LEU A 45 5.24 -3.21 -16.31
CA LEU A 45 5.45 -2.21 -17.36
C LEU A 45 5.03 -2.74 -18.73
N ASP A 46 5.34 -3.99 -19.03
CA ASP A 46 4.95 -4.61 -20.29
C ASP A 46 3.44 -4.87 -20.37
N PHE A 47 2.82 -5.21 -19.22
CA PHE A 47 1.37 -5.34 -19.14
C PHE A 47 0.67 -3.99 -19.41
N ILE A 48 1.12 -2.89 -18.79
CA ILE A 48 0.55 -1.56 -19.01
C ILE A 48 0.70 -1.10 -20.47
N LYS A 49 1.86 -1.33 -21.10
CA LYS A 49 2.05 -1.03 -22.53
C LYS A 49 1.03 -1.73 -23.41
N SER A 50 0.71 -2.99 -23.07
CA SER A 50 -0.29 -3.80 -23.81
C SER A 50 -1.73 -3.45 -23.46
N ASN A 51 -1.95 -2.83 -22.29
CA ASN A 51 -3.27 -2.51 -21.73
C ASN A 51 -3.32 -1.07 -21.20
N PRO A 52 -3.18 -0.04 -22.03
CA PRO A 52 -2.99 1.35 -21.59
C PRO A 52 -4.20 1.95 -20.87
N CYS A 53 -5.37 1.34 -20.97
CA CYS A 53 -6.60 1.78 -20.31
C CYS A 53 -6.88 1.06 -18.99
N SER A 54 -5.98 0.18 -18.52
CA SER A 54 -6.17 -0.53 -17.26
C SER A 54 -5.70 0.34 -16.09
N PRO A 55 -6.62 0.83 -15.22
CA PRO A 55 -6.24 1.62 -14.07
C PRO A 55 -5.50 0.75 -13.05
N THR A 56 -4.43 1.30 -12.50
CA THR A 56 -3.65 0.64 -11.45
C THR A 56 -4.15 1.07 -10.08
N THR A 57 -4.24 0.13 -9.16
CA THR A 57 -4.44 0.41 -7.74
C THR A 57 -3.19 0.02 -6.98
N GLU A 58 -2.53 1.02 -6.40
CA GLU A 58 -1.40 0.80 -5.50
C GLU A 58 -1.89 0.32 -4.15
N MET A 59 -1.29 -0.75 -3.63
CA MET A 59 -1.65 -1.36 -2.36
C MET A 59 -0.44 -1.39 -1.42
N ASP A 60 -0.65 -1.06 -0.14
CA ASP A 60 0.41 -1.04 0.87
C ASP A 60 -0.16 -1.22 2.28
N THR A 61 0.72 -1.35 3.28
CA THR A 61 0.36 -1.44 4.69
C THR A 61 1.06 -0.38 5.51
N VAL A 62 0.28 0.41 6.26
CA VAL A 62 0.80 1.41 7.20
C VAL A 62 0.61 0.91 8.63
N TYR A 63 1.64 1.04 9.43
CA TYR A 63 1.60 0.74 10.87
C TYR A 63 2.67 1.55 11.60
N ASN A 64 2.42 1.82 12.89
CA ASN A 64 3.38 2.49 13.77
C ASN A 64 4.18 1.49 14.59
N HIS A 65 3.52 0.44 15.10
CA HIS A 65 4.10 -0.59 15.94
C HIS A 65 4.00 -1.97 15.26
N GLN A 66 4.95 -2.86 15.57
CA GLN A 66 4.96 -4.21 14.99
C GLN A 66 3.76 -5.07 15.41
N GLU A 67 3.14 -4.71 16.52
CA GLU A 67 1.97 -5.40 17.09
C GLU A 67 0.64 -4.88 16.53
N GLY A 68 0.67 -3.89 15.65
CA GLY A 68 -0.50 -3.26 15.06
C GLY A 68 -1.01 -2.06 15.87
N PRO A 69 -2.19 -1.53 15.57
CA PRO A 69 -3.03 -1.90 14.42
C PRO A 69 -2.39 -1.63 13.07
N TYR A 70 -2.83 -2.34 12.06
CA TYR A 70 -2.37 -2.19 10.68
C TYR A 70 -3.46 -1.51 9.85
N ILE A 71 -3.06 -0.63 8.92
CA ILE A 71 -3.99 -0.05 7.95
C ILE A 71 -3.52 -0.50 6.56
N GLN A 72 -4.34 -1.32 5.91
CA GLN A 72 -4.16 -1.62 4.50
C GLN A 72 -4.70 -0.46 3.68
N THR A 73 -3.91 0.07 2.77
CA THR A 73 -4.26 1.20 1.92
C THR A 73 -4.38 0.76 0.47
N PHE A 74 -5.37 1.32 -0.22
CA PHE A 74 -5.59 1.21 -1.65
C PHE A 74 -5.61 2.62 -2.22
N ILE A 75 -4.75 2.92 -3.18
CA ILE A 75 -4.70 4.21 -3.85
C ILE A 75 -5.00 3.99 -5.32
N PHE A 76 -6.07 4.61 -5.79
CA PHE A 76 -6.50 4.55 -7.17
C PHE A 76 -5.75 5.61 -7.97
N GLU A 77 -4.82 5.18 -8.82
CA GLU A 77 -3.91 6.06 -9.57
C GLU A 77 -4.65 7.14 -10.36
N ASN A 78 -5.77 6.78 -11.01
CA ASN A 78 -6.54 7.69 -11.86
C ASN A 78 -7.21 8.85 -11.12
N THR A 79 -7.55 8.67 -9.83
CA THR A 79 -8.31 9.64 -9.05
C THR A 79 -7.51 10.22 -7.90
N GLY A 80 -6.42 9.57 -7.51
CA GLY A 80 -5.69 9.88 -6.28
C GLY A 80 -6.49 9.56 -5.00
N LEU A 81 -7.69 8.98 -5.12
CA LEU A 81 -8.48 8.56 -3.98
C LEU A 81 -7.76 7.43 -3.24
N MET A 82 -7.73 7.55 -1.92
CA MET A 82 -7.18 6.51 -1.04
C MET A 82 -8.27 5.97 -0.13
N ILE A 83 -8.36 4.64 -0.04
CA ILE A 83 -9.15 3.93 0.95
C ILE A 83 -8.21 3.24 1.93
N GLY A 84 -8.48 3.37 3.22
CA GLY A 84 -7.75 2.67 4.28
C GLY A 84 -8.67 1.73 5.04
N LEU A 85 -8.28 0.46 5.18
CA LEU A 85 -9.00 -0.54 5.97
C LEU A 85 -8.17 -0.96 7.18
N LEU A 86 -8.79 -0.86 8.36
CA LEU A 86 -8.16 -1.30 9.60
C LEU A 86 -8.08 -2.83 9.62
N LYS A 87 -6.89 -3.36 9.94
CA LYS A 87 -6.59 -4.78 10.01
C LYS A 87 -6.02 -5.14 11.37
N GLN A 88 -6.45 -6.27 11.88
CA GLN A 88 -5.94 -6.78 13.16
C GLN A 88 -4.60 -7.49 12.97
N TYR A 89 -4.42 -8.20 11.87
CA TYR A 89 -3.23 -8.98 11.59
C TYR A 89 -2.59 -8.58 10.26
N LYS A 90 -1.25 -8.70 10.18
CA LYS A 90 -0.47 -8.46 8.98
C LYS A 90 -0.16 -9.77 8.27
N THR A 91 -1.20 -10.46 7.82
CA THR A 91 -1.10 -11.74 7.09
C THR A 91 -1.68 -11.61 5.67
N ALA A 92 -1.28 -12.51 4.77
CA ALA A 92 -1.76 -12.46 3.39
C ALA A 92 -3.27 -12.75 3.30
N GLU A 93 -3.76 -13.62 4.16
CA GLU A 93 -5.17 -13.94 4.30
C GLU A 93 -5.99 -12.72 4.71
N GLU A 94 -5.53 -12.02 5.77
CA GLU A 94 -6.22 -10.84 6.28
C GLU A 94 -6.24 -9.71 5.24
N MET A 95 -5.13 -9.52 4.49
CA MET A 95 -5.06 -8.50 3.44
C MET A 95 -5.92 -8.86 2.23
N SER A 96 -5.99 -10.14 1.84
CA SER A 96 -6.84 -10.58 0.73
C SER A 96 -8.33 -10.49 1.03
N ASN A 97 -8.74 -10.63 2.30
CA ASN A 97 -10.14 -10.46 2.73
C ASN A 97 -10.71 -9.08 2.39
N SER A 98 -9.86 -8.05 2.25
CA SER A 98 -10.33 -6.76 1.76
C SER A 98 -10.87 -6.81 0.34
N LEU A 99 -10.25 -7.60 -0.53
CA LEU A 99 -10.75 -7.76 -1.90
C LEU A 99 -12.04 -8.58 -1.94
N ASN A 100 -12.18 -9.57 -1.05
CA ASN A 100 -13.44 -10.31 -0.90
C ASN A 100 -14.55 -9.34 -0.51
N TYR A 101 -14.33 -8.53 0.54
CA TYR A 101 -15.28 -7.50 0.98
C TYR A 101 -15.67 -6.53 -0.15
N PHE A 102 -14.71 -6.01 -0.91
CA PHE A 102 -15.02 -5.11 -2.02
C PHE A 102 -15.76 -5.83 -3.15
N GLN A 103 -15.48 -7.10 -3.39
CA GLN A 103 -16.17 -7.89 -4.39
C GLN A 103 -17.63 -8.16 -4.01
N ASP A 104 -17.91 -8.33 -2.72
CA ASP A 104 -19.28 -8.54 -2.21
C ASP A 104 -20.15 -7.28 -2.32
N ILE A 105 -19.57 -6.10 -2.16
CA ILE A 105 -20.32 -4.83 -2.12
C ILE A 105 -20.35 -4.06 -3.43
N LEU A 106 -19.46 -4.38 -4.38
CA LEU A 106 -19.36 -3.67 -5.65
C LEU A 106 -19.91 -4.52 -6.80
N PRO A 107 -20.54 -3.90 -7.80
CA PRO A 107 -20.81 -4.59 -9.06
C PRO A 107 -19.52 -5.10 -9.71
N ASP A 108 -19.55 -6.26 -10.35
CA ASP A 108 -18.38 -6.92 -10.95
C ASP A 108 -17.57 -6.02 -11.88
N GLU A 109 -18.25 -5.23 -12.72
CA GLU A 109 -17.58 -4.29 -13.62
C GLU A 109 -16.82 -3.20 -12.87
N MET A 110 -17.41 -2.71 -11.77
CA MET A 110 -16.77 -1.70 -10.93
C MET A 110 -15.60 -2.30 -10.16
N PHE A 111 -15.74 -3.51 -9.62
CA PHE A 111 -14.64 -4.22 -8.97
C PHE A 111 -13.48 -4.43 -9.93
N LYS A 112 -13.72 -4.94 -11.12
CA LYS A 112 -12.70 -5.14 -12.16
C LYS A 112 -12.01 -3.84 -12.56
N LYS A 113 -12.77 -2.75 -12.64
CA LYS A 113 -12.22 -1.42 -12.96
C LYS A 113 -11.34 -0.87 -11.85
N LEU A 114 -11.68 -1.09 -10.58
CA LEU A 114 -10.94 -0.55 -9.43
C LEU A 114 -9.81 -1.48 -8.97
N PHE A 115 -10.04 -2.78 -8.96
CA PHE A 115 -9.13 -3.76 -8.37
C PHE A 115 -8.59 -4.80 -9.36
N GLY A 116 -8.88 -4.64 -10.65
CA GLY A 116 -8.43 -5.58 -11.68
C GLY A 116 -6.90 -5.62 -11.85
N LEU A 117 -6.20 -4.51 -11.52
CA LEU A 117 -4.75 -4.40 -11.59
C LEU A 117 -4.19 -3.83 -10.29
N LEU A 118 -3.41 -4.64 -9.59
CA LEU A 118 -2.84 -4.32 -8.29
C LEU A 118 -1.32 -4.19 -8.38
N LEU A 119 -0.77 -3.14 -7.78
CA LEU A 119 0.67 -2.94 -7.64
C LEU A 119 1.02 -2.82 -6.15
N THR A 120 1.94 -3.65 -5.67
CA THR A 120 2.32 -3.66 -4.26
C THR A 120 3.83 -3.83 -4.06
N ASP A 121 4.30 -3.76 -2.82
CA ASP A 121 5.67 -4.14 -2.49
C ASP A 121 5.78 -5.65 -2.23
N ARG A 122 7.01 -6.12 -1.95
CA ARG A 122 7.30 -7.53 -1.62
C ARG A 122 7.15 -7.80 -0.12
N GLY A 123 6.14 -7.21 0.52
CA GLY A 123 5.82 -7.48 1.92
C GLY A 123 5.35 -8.92 2.12
N SER A 124 5.61 -9.49 3.31
CA SER A 124 5.16 -10.86 3.64
C SER A 124 3.64 -11.00 3.58
N GLU A 125 2.93 -9.92 3.84
CA GLU A 125 1.47 -9.80 3.77
C GLU A 125 0.90 -9.85 2.35
N PHE A 126 1.75 -9.72 1.34
CA PHE A 126 1.39 -9.81 -0.07
C PHE A 126 2.08 -10.99 -0.78
N ALA A 127 2.78 -11.87 -0.03
CA ALA A 127 3.60 -12.93 -0.60
C ALA A 127 2.83 -14.10 -1.21
N LYS A 128 1.49 -14.12 -1.11
CA LYS A 128 0.62 -15.16 -1.67
C LYS A 128 -0.26 -14.60 -2.78
N PRO A 129 0.26 -14.42 -4.03
CA PRO A 129 -0.47 -13.76 -5.11
C PRO A 129 -1.81 -14.40 -5.42
N ASN A 130 -1.93 -15.72 -5.35
CA ASN A 130 -3.16 -16.44 -5.64
C ASN A 130 -4.35 -15.99 -4.77
N LEU A 131 -4.12 -15.58 -3.51
CA LEU A 131 -5.18 -15.08 -2.63
C LEU A 131 -5.77 -13.75 -3.13
N PHE A 132 -4.99 -12.96 -3.85
CA PHE A 132 -5.41 -11.69 -4.41
C PHE A 132 -6.00 -11.85 -5.81
N GLU A 133 -5.43 -12.75 -6.62
CA GLU A 133 -5.78 -12.94 -8.02
C GLU A 133 -7.02 -13.79 -8.23
N ILE A 134 -7.28 -14.76 -7.34
CA ILE A 134 -8.35 -15.74 -7.51
C ILE A 134 -9.49 -15.44 -6.53
N ASN A 135 -10.70 -15.40 -7.05
CA ASN A 135 -11.90 -15.38 -6.20
C ASN A 135 -12.03 -16.74 -5.50
N HIS A 136 -12.09 -16.74 -4.18
CA HIS A 136 -12.14 -17.95 -3.37
C HIS A 136 -13.45 -18.74 -3.51
N GLU A 137 -14.55 -18.08 -3.91
CA GLU A 137 -15.85 -18.72 -4.10
C GLU A 137 -16.01 -19.34 -5.48
N THR A 138 -15.65 -18.57 -6.53
CA THR A 138 -15.87 -18.99 -7.92
C THR A 138 -14.66 -19.67 -8.55
N GLY A 139 -13.47 -19.48 -7.99
CA GLY A 139 -12.21 -19.95 -8.58
C GLY A 139 -11.76 -19.16 -9.82
N GLU A 140 -12.48 -18.11 -10.19
CA GLU A 140 -12.15 -17.26 -11.33
C GLU A 140 -11.07 -16.21 -11.01
N ILE A 141 -10.36 -15.78 -12.04
CA ILE A 141 -9.38 -14.68 -11.91
C ILE A 141 -10.14 -13.37 -11.78
N ARG A 142 -9.95 -12.68 -10.64
CA ARG A 142 -10.57 -11.39 -10.34
C ARG A 142 -9.63 -10.20 -10.51
N SER A 143 -8.34 -10.39 -10.27
CA SER A 143 -7.33 -9.34 -10.30
C SER A 143 -6.02 -9.88 -10.83
N LYS A 144 -5.10 -9.00 -11.20
CA LYS A 144 -3.71 -9.31 -11.49
C LYS A 144 -2.82 -8.50 -10.58
N ILE A 145 -1.90 -9.15 -9.86
CA ILE A 145 -1.01 -8.50 -8.91
C ILE A 145 0.42 -8.45 -9.44
N PHE A 146 1.06 -7.28 -9.30
CA PHE A 146 2.47 -7.07 -9.61
C PHE A 146 3.21 -6.51 -8.39
N TYR A 147 4.51 -6.70 -8.38
CA TYR A 147 5.38 -6.36 -7.26
C TYR A 147 6.48 -5.40 -7.68
N CYS A 148 6.58 -4.29 -6.96
CA CYS A 148 7.70 -3.37 -7.10
C CYS A 148 9.02 -4.04 -6.73
N ASP A 149 10.11 -3.51 -7.25
CA ASP A 149 11.43 -3.96 -6.86
C ASP A 149 11.74 -3.61 -5.40
N ALA A 150 12.56 -4.45 -4.78
CA ALA A 150 12.91 -4.25 -3.39
C ALA A 150 13.58 -2.89 -3.17
N GLN A 151 13.04 -2.09 -2.25
CA GLN A 151 13.55 -0.76 -1.88
C GLN A 151 13.43 0.33 -2.97
N MET A 152 12.63 0.10 -4.00
CA MET A 152 12.36 1.07 -5.07
C MET A 152 11.03 1.79 -4.82
N ALA A 153 11.03 2.67 -3.83
CA ALA A 153 9.87 3.46 -3.44
C ALA A 153 9.31 4.34 -4.58
N SER A 154 10.17 4.77 -5.50
CA SER A 154 9.78 5.55 -6.67
C SER A 154 8.82 4.84 -7.63
N GLN A 155 8.66 3.52 -7.50
CA GLN A 155 7.73 2.73 -8.29
C GLN A 155 6.28 2.79 -7.78
N LYS A 156 6.05 3.36 -6.57
CA LYS A 156 4.73 3.65 -5.98
C LYS A 156 4.67 5.10 -5.47
N PRO A 157 4.66 6.11 -6.33
CA PRO A 157 4.79 7.50 -5.92
C PRO A 157 3.60 8.02 -5.10
N HIS A 158 2.40 7.50 -5.35
CA HIS A 158 1.17 7.95 -4.68
C HIS A 158 1.10 7.46 -3.23
N VAL A 159 1.56 6.25 -2.96
CA VAL A 159 1.53 5.65 -1.62
C VAL A 159 2.41 6.41 -0.63
N GLU A 160 3.62 6.79 -1.01
CA GLU A 160 4.56 7.41 -0.06
C GLU A 160 4.06 8.73 0.51
N ASN A 161 3.53 9.60 -0.31
CA ASN A 161 3.01 10.90 0.13
C ASN A 161 1.82 10.73 1.08
N ASN A 162 0.89 9.85 0.77
CA ASN A 162 -0.31 9.63 1.57
C ASN A 162 -0.02 8.95 2.91
N HIS A 163 0.95 8.04 2.96
CA HIS A 163 1.38 7.38 4.20
C HIS A 163 1.95 8.36 5.24
N ILE A 164 2.53 9.47 4.79
CA ILE A 164 2.99 10.53 5.70
C ILE A 164 1.81 11.10 6.49
N PHE A 165 0.71 11.43 5.80
CA PHE A 165 -0.49 11.97 6.42
C PHE A 165 -1.16 10.97 7.36
N ILE A 166 -1.27 9.71 6.94
CA ILE A 166 -1.86 8.66 7.79
C ILE A 166 -1.08 8.51 9.09
N ARG A 167 0.25 8.42 9.02
CA ARG A 167 1.10 8.29 10.22
C ARG A 167 0.97 9.48 11.16
N ASP A 168 0.86 10.69 10.63
CA ASP A 168 0.66 11.88 11.45
C ASP A 168 -0.71 11.88 12.15
N ILE A 169 -1.76 11.39 11.47
CA ILE A 169 -3.10 11.25 12.03
C ILE A 169 -3.11 10.19 13.14
N ILE A 170 -2.55 9.00 12.88
CA ILE A 170 -2.47 7.92 13.87
C ILE A 170 -1.70 8.39 15.11
N GLN A 171 -0.57 9.07 14.94
CA GLN A 171 0.19 9.60 16.08
C GLN A 171 -0.59 10.62 16.91
N LYS A 172 -1.42 11.44 16.29
CA LYS A 172 -2.30 12.37 17.00
C LYS A 172 -3.36 11.62 17.80
N ILE A 173 -4.02 10.64 17.18
CA ILE A 173 -5.05 9.82 17.83
C ILE A 173 -4.46 9.07 19.03
N GLU A 174 -3.28 8.50 18.90
CA GLU A 174 -2.58 7.81 20.00
C GLU A 174 -2.24 8.77 21.16
N LYS A 175 -1.77 9.98 20.85
CA LYS A 175 -1.44 11.00 21.87
C LYS A 175 -2.69 11.51 22.61
N ASP A 176 -3.78 11.67 21.89
CA ASP A 176 -5.04 12.19 22.45
C ASP A 176 -5.84 11.10 23.18
N LYS A 177 -5.30 9.88 23.32
CA LYS A 177 -5.97 8.72 23.94
C LYS A 177 -7.36 8.41 23.35
N VAL A 178 -7.59 8.80 22.12
CA VAL A 178 -8.81 8.43 21.41
C VAL A 178 -8.68 6.96 21.00
N THR A 179 -9.40 6.11 21.68
CA THR A 179 -9.48 4.69 21.31
C THR A 179 -10.25 4.60 20.00
N LEU A 180 -9.55 4.21 18.92
CA LEU A 180 -10.20 3.79 17.69
C LEU A 180 -10.96 2.51 18.03
N GLN A 181 -12.25 2.62 18.34
CA GLN A 181 -13.10 1.45 18.38
C GLN A 181 -13.21 0.91 16.96
N PRO A 182 -12.92 -0.39 16.73
CA PRO A 182 -13.19 -0.97 15.44
C PRO A 182 -14.69 -0.87 15.19
N TYR A 183 -15.08 -0.15 14.14
CA TYR A 183 -16.42 -0.27 13.61
C TYR A 183 -16.52 -1.67 13.00
N LEU A 184 -16.87 -2.62 13.83
CA LEU A 184 -17.41 -3.90 13.37
C LEU A 184 -18.76 -3.57 12.76
N LEU A 185 -18.81 -3.54 11.45
CA LEU A 185 -20.05 -3.68 10.72
C LEU A 185 -20.61 -5.07 11.08
N GLN A 186 -21.67 -5.08 11.87
CA GLN A 186 -22.54 -6.24 12.06
C GLN A 186 -23.29 -6.52 10.77
#